data_2c72abe6142947eb0bb39bb7681328f0
#
_entry.id   2c72abe6142947eb0bb39bb7681328f0
#
_cell.length_a   1.000
_cell.length_b   1.000
_cell.length_c   1.000
_cell.angle_alpha   90.00
_cell.angle_beta   90.00
_cell.angle_gamma   90.00
#
_symmetry.space_group_name_H-M   'P 1'
#
loop_
_entity.id
_entity.type
_entity.pdbx_description
1 polymer ?
#
loop_
_entity_poly.entity_id
_entity_poly.type
_entity_poly.pdbx_seq_one_letter_code
_entity_poly.pdbx_strand_id
1 'polypeptide(L)' 'MDEFDFTMYILKVKGTAKIPDYVQLRDDKFTLLAYFRTDRPEKALAKAGLSEREPDIIRLIAEIPYGKIQKLDF' A
#
# COMPACT_ATOMS: atom_id res chain seq x y z
N MET A 1 -11.96 24.08 -0.89
CA MET A 1 -11.34 23.04 -1.49
C MET A 1 -10.20 22.54 -0.66
N ASP A 2 -9.90 21.44 -0.89
CA ASP A 2 -8.95 20.86 -0.05
C ASP A 2 -7.73 20.47 -0.84
N GLU A 3 -6.76 21.31 -0.80
CA GLU A 3 -5.54 21.04 -1.48
C GLU A 3 -4.81 19.87 -0.87
N PHE A 4 -5.28 19.42 0.27
CA PHE A 4 -4.71 18.24 0.90
C PHE A 4 -5.45 16.99 0.57
N ASP A 5 -6.37 17.08 -0.36
CA ASP A 5 -7.06 15.92 -0.83
C ASP A 5 -6.04 15.01 -1.49
N PHE A 6 -5.65 14.01 -0.80
CA PHE A 6 -4.52 13.20 -1.14
C PHE A 6 -5.00 11.78 -1.42
N THR A 7 -5.01 11.44 -2.68
CA THR A 7 -5.48 10.13 -3.11
C THR A 7 -4.30 9.18 -3.23
N MET A 8 -4.44 8.02 -2.65
CA MET A 8 -3.44 6.97 -2.81
C MET A 8 -4.11 5.71 -3.32
N TYR A 9 -3.32 4.90 -3.97
CA TYR A 9 -3.75 3.61 -4.49
C TYR A 9 -2.89 2.51 -3.92
N ILE A 10 -3.48 1.35 -3.76
CA ILE A 10 -2.79 0.18 -3.25
C ILE A 10 -2.98 -0.98 -4.21
N LEU A 11 -1.93 -1.74 -4.43
CA LEU A 11 -1.96 -2.91 -5.29
C LEU A 11 -1.25 -4.05 -4.58
N LYS A 12 -1.95 -5.15 -4.42
CA LYS A 12 -1.39 -6.34 -3.78
C LYS A 12 -1.07 -7.35 -4.87
N VAL A 13 0.19 -7.75 -4.94
CA VAL A 13 0.66 -8.63 -5.99
C VAL A 13 1.04 -9.98 -5.40
N LYS A 14 0.50 -11.04 -5.98
CA LYS A 14 0.79 -12.38 -5.53
C LYS A 14 2.20 -12.78 -5.95
N GLY A 15 2.95 -13.35 -5.03
CA GLY A 15 4.29 -13.81 -5.32
C GLY A 15 4.29 -15.15 -6.01
N THR A 16 5.48 -15.68 -6.14
CA THR A 16 5.71 -17.02 -6.72
C THR A 16 6.34 -17.89 -5.65
N ALA A 17 6.76 -19.09 -6.05
CA ALA A 17 7.39 -20.00 -5.11
C ALA A 17 8.62 -19.40 -4.45
N LYS A 18 9.32 -18.50 -5.15
CA LYS A 18 10.56 -17.91 -4.64
C LYS A 18 10.44 -16.45 -4.28
N ILE A 19 9.34 -15.81 -4.64
CA ILE A 19 9.15 -14.39 -4.42
C ILE A 19 7.90 -14.22 -3.55
N PRO A 20 8.00 -13.59 -2.38
CA PRO A 20 6.84 -13.43 -1.52
C PRO A 20 5.83 -12.45 -2.11
N ASP A 21 4.61 -12.52 -1.62
CA ASP A 21 3.60 -11.53 -1.99
C ASP A 21 4.08 -10.15 -1.54
N TYR A 22 3.72 -9.14 -2.31
CA TYR A 22 4.13 -7.78 -1.97
C TYR A 22 3.04 -6.78 -2.30
N VAL A 23 3.25 -5.56 -1.81
CA VAL A 23 2.28 -4.49 -1.94
C VAL A 23 2.99 -3.27 -2.50
N GLN A 24 2.31 -2.55 -3.38
CA GLN A 24 2.75 -1.26 -3.88
C GLN A 24 1.75 -0.20 -3.44
N LEU A 25 2.27 0.91 -2.96
CA LEU A 25 1.45 2.10 -2.69
C LEU A 25 1.85 3.16 -3.69
N ARG A 26 0.88 3.81 -4.30
CA ARG A 26 1.12 4.83 -5.32
C ARG A 26 0.29 6.07 -5.02
N ASP A 27 0.78 7.21 -5.48
CA ASP A 27 0.07 8.47 -5.28
C ASP A 27 -0.95 8.69 -6.41
N ASP A 28 -1.55 9.86 -6.43
CA ASP A 28 -2.60 10.17 -7.40
C ASP A 28 -2.07 10.30 -8.82
N LYS A 29 -0.77 10.43 -8.98
CA LYS A 29 -0.13 10.42 -10.30
C LYS A 29 0.47 9.07 -10.61
N PHE A 30 0.15 8.11 -9.80
CA PHE A 30 0.59 6.72 -9.96
C PHE A 30 2.09 6.54 -9.76
N THR A 31 2.73 7.46 -9.07
CA THR A 31 4.12 7.31 -8.69
C THR A 31 4.23 6.37 -7.51
N LEU A 32 5.20 5.49 -7.54
CA LEU A 32 5.39 4.51 -6.47
C LEU A 32 5.87 5.22 -5.21
N LEU A 33 5.10 5.09 -4.14
CA LEU A 33 5.44 5.68 -2.85
C LEU A 33 6.11 4.68 -1.93
N ALA A 34 5.69 3.43 -1.97
CA ALA A 34 6.22 2.41 -1.11
C ALA A 34 6.06 1.05 -1.77
N TYR A 35 6.96 0.14 -1.45
CA TYR A 35 6.96 -1.19 -2.00
C TYR A 35 7.50 -2.12 -0.92
N PHE A 36 6.71 -3.11 -0.50
CA PHE A 36 7.11 -3.94 0.62
C PHE A 36 6.40 -5.30 0.56
N ARG A 37 6.95 -6.25 1.29
CA ARG A 37 6.33 -7.56 1.43
C ARG A 37 5.10 -7.45 2.34
N THR A 38 4.10 -8.27 2.06
CA THR A 38 2.87 -8.23 2.86
C THR A 38 3.12 -8.56 4.33
N ASP A 39 4.16 -9.34 4.62
CA ASP A 39 4.45 -9.73 5.99
C ASP A 39 5.42 -8.80 6.71
N ARG A 40 5.92 -7.78 6.04
CA ARG A 40 6.89 -6.86 6.63
C ARG A 40 6.65 -5.43 6.18
N PRO A 41 5.52 -4.84 6.53
CA PRO A 41 5.18 -3.50 6.06
C PRO A 41 5.82 -2.36 6.85
N GLU A 42 6.32 -2.63 8.05
CA GLU A 42 6.61 -1.58 9.02
C GLU A 42 7.62 -0.56 8.52
N LYS A 43 8.75 -1.03 8.03
CA LYS A 43 9.82 -0.13 7.64
C LYS A 43 9.44 0.72 6.45
N ALA A 44 8.78 0.13 5.47
CA ALA A 44 8.40 0.86 4.27
C ALA A 44 7.33 1.89 4.58
N LEU A 45 6.38 1.55 5.44
CA LEU A 45 5.35 2.50 5.82
C LEU A 45 5.93 3.65 6.62
N ALA A 46 6.87 3.36 7.52
CA ALA A 46 7.53 4.42 8.27
C ALA A 46 8.31 5.34 7.34
N LYS A 47 8.99 4.77 6.36
CA LYS A 47 9.79 5.54 5.42
C LYS A 47 8.91 6.43 4.55
N ALA A 48 7.71 5.98 4.25
CA ALA A 48 6.77 6.76 3.46
C ALA A 48 5.96 7.76 4.30
N GLY A 49 6.20 7.82 5.61
CA GLY A 49 5.47 8.72 6.49
C GLY A 49 4.09 8.24 6.83
N LEU A 50 3.86 6.95 6.77
CA LEU A 50 2.53 6.38 6.96
C LEU A 50 2.40 5.53 8.21
N SER A 51 3.28 5.73 9.18
CA SER A 51 3.26 4.92 10.40
C SER A 51 1.92 5.01 11.13
N GLU A 52 1.30 6.18 11.11
CA GLU A 52 0.02 6.36 11.79
C GLU A 52 -1.11 5.59 11.11
N ARG A 53 -0.94 5.27 9.85
CA ARG A 53 -1.94 4.52 9.10
C ARG A 53 -1.60 3.04 9.02
N GLU A 54 -0.54 2.62 9.67
CA GLU A 54 -0.09 1.23 9.56
C GLU A 54 -1.18 0.22 9.90
N PRO A 55 -1.94 0.37 11.01
CA PRO A 55 -2.99 -0.62 11.31
C PRO A 55 -4.06 -0.70 10.24
N ASP A 56 -4.44 0.46 9.70
CA ASP A 56 -5.46 0.48 8.64
C ASP A 56 -4.96 -0.18 7.38
N ILE A 57 -3.72 0.10 7.02
CA ILE A 57 -3.13 -0.44 5.80
C ILE A 57 -2.94 -1.95 5.94
N ILE A 58 -2.49 -2.41 7.10
CA ILE A 58 -2.32 -3.84 7.32
C ILE A 58 -3.65 -4.57 7.20
N ARG A 59 -4.71 -4.01 7.78
CA ARG A 59 -6.03 -4.62 7.67
C ARG A 59 -6.47 -4.69 6.22
N LEU A 60 -6.26 -3.61 5.49
CA LEU A 60 -6.66 -3.54 4.10
C LEU A 60 -5.89 -4.57 3.26
N ILE A 61 -4.60 -4.73 3.51
CA ILE A 61 -3.80 -5.71 2.81
C ILE A 61 -4.39 -7.11 2.97
N ALA A 62 -4.89 -7.42 4.17
CA ALA A 62 -5.48 -8.73 4.42
C ALA A 62 -6.79 -8.93 3.67
N GLU A 63 -7.48 -7.85 3.32
CA GLU A 63 -8.82 -7.94 2.76
C GLU A 63 -8.89 -7.79 1.25
N ILE A 64 -7.95 -7.09 0.65
CA ILE A 64 -8.05 -6.79 -0.78
C ILE A 64 -7.61 -7.99 -1.61
N PRO A 65 -8.15 -8.12 -2.83
CA PRO A 65 -7.72 -9.19 -3.72
C PRO A 65 -6.38 -8.87 -4.37
N TYR A 66 -5.74 -9.90 -4.87
CA TYR A 66 -4.50 -9.72 -5.60
C TYR A 66 -4.77 -9.15 -6.98
N GLY A 67 -3.84 -8.33 -7.45
CA GLY A 67 -3.83 -7.90 -8.84
C GLY A 67 -4.84 -6.82 -9.19
N LYS A 68 -5.51 -6.25 -8.21
CA LYS A 68 -6.49 -5.19 -8.47
C LYS A 68 -6.13 -3.95 -7.69
N ILE A 69 -6.01 -2.83 -8.42
CA ILE A 69 -5.70 -1.56 -7.80
C ILE A 69 -6.91 -1.07 -7.03
N GLN A 70 -6.69 -0.66 -5.79
CA GLN A 70 -7.75 -0.14 -4.94
C GLN A 70 -7.40 1.27 -4.52
N LYS A 71 -8.39 2.12 -4.44
CA LYS A 71 -8.21 3.48 -3.96
C LYS A 71 -8.33 3.49 -2.44
N LEU A 72 -7.42 4.17 -1.78
CA LEU A 72 -7.47 4.30 -0.33
C LEU A 72 -8.39 5.45 0.07
N ASP A 73 -9.07 5.28 1.20
CA ASP A 73 -10.06 6.22 1.68
C ASP A 73 -9.54 7.16 2.76
N PHE A 74 -8.27 7.21 2.96
CA PHE A 74 -7.75 8.05 4.03
C PHE A 74 -6.51 8.81 3.62
#